data_12f0713df5e8b33876b21fad32b1a21f
#
_entry.id   12f0713df5e8b33876b21fad32b1a21f
#
_cell.length_a   1.000
_cell.length_b   1.000
_cell.length_c   1.000
_cell.angle_alpha   90.00
_cell.angle_beta   90.00
_cell.angle_gamma   90.00
#
_symmetry.space_group_name_H-M   'P 1'
#
loop_
_entity.id
_entity.type
_entity.pdbx_description
1 polymer ?
#
loop_
_entity_poly.entity_id
_entity_poly.type
_entity_poly.pdbx_seq_one_letter_code
_entity_poly.pdbx_strand_id
1 'polypeptide(L)'
;MYRLSKSINHQYADIIEIDGEEESIKKKHIENIQETFKKSSLEGKAKVYILKNVEKTTKEAMNALLKILEEPTEGIYAIFTTKNINRILPTIISRCQVIELKPDNKEVLKEKLIAKGYEEEKASVLSYIIKDEDDLENLNQDDFDDIMLQAINFVEDLFLYRENLIINTQIHMLKDHKEKENIKLFINFIILALKDMFHVKQNEKAVFCNHVEFFNSLTYDNNDIIKKIELLLETSYLLDTNANIPLLMDSMMYRI
;
A
#
# COMPACT_ATOMS: atom_id res chain seq x y z
N MET A 1 22.01 5.85 5.84
CA MET A 1 22.95 6.59 4.95
C MET A 1 22.41 8.00 4.76
N TYR A 2 23.12 9.05 5.19
CA TYR A 2 22.61 10.42 5.02
C TYR A 2 22.80 10.84 3.57
N ARG A 3 21.73 11.03 2.82
CA ARG A 3 21.81 11.65 1.49
C ARG A 3 21.68 13.17 1.65
N LEU A 4 22.77 13.89 1.45
CA LEU A 4 22.73 15.31 1.11
C LEU A 4 22.40 15.42 -0.38
N SER A 5 21.11 15.47 -0.72
CA SER A 5 20.70 15.74 -2.10
C SER A 5 20.74 17.24 -2.34
N LYS A 6 21.68 17.70 -3.17
CA LYS A 6 21.61 19.05 -3.73
C LYS A 6 20.46 19.08 -4.72
N SER A 7 19.49 19.97 -4.53
CA SER A 7 18.37 20.12 -5.46
C SER A 7 18.82 20.36 -6.89
N ILE A 8 18.04 19.87 -7.83
CA ILE A 8 18.29 19.86 -9.28
C ILE A 8 18.49 21.27 -9.90
N ASN A 9 18.17 22.32 -9.19
CA ASN A 9 18.39 23.72 -9.62
C ASN A 9 19.17 24.48 -8.55
N HIS A 10 20.44 24.37 -8.51
CA HIS A 10 21.49 25.18 -7.85
C HIS A 10 21.12 26.41 -7.00
N GLN A 11 19.92 26.52 -6.49
CA GLN A 11 19.45 27.60 -5.66
C GLN A 11 18.75 27.06 -4.42
N TYR A 12 19.34 27.22 -3.22
CA TYR A 12 18.63 27.64 -2.03
C TYR A 12 18.33 26.69 -0.87
N ALA A 13 18.62 25.40 -0.83
CA ALA A 13 18.41 24.70 0.43
C ALA A 13 19.46 23.61 0.71
N ASP A 14 20.00 23.58 1.92
CA ASP A 14 20.64 22.39 2.46
C ASP A 14 19.52 21.42 2.86
N ILE A 15 19.43 20.28 2.17
CA ILE A 15 18.40 19.24 2.42
C ILE A 15 19.05 18.06 3.13
N ILE A 16 18.49 17.66 4.27
CA ILE A 16 18.81 16.42 4.97
C ILE A 16 17.59 15.52 4.88
N GLU A 17 17.78 14.32 4.36
CA GLU A 17 16.72 13.32 4.23
C GLU A 17 17.07 12.08 5.06
N ILE A 18 16.10 11.55 5.81
CA ILE A 18 16.22 10.32 6.59
C ILE A 18 14.94 9.51 6.37
N ASP A 19 15.09 8.24 5.98
CA ASP A 19 13.97 7.34 5.76
C ASP A 19 13.88 6.28 6.87
N GLY A 20 12.73 6.25 7.56
CA GLY A 20 12.43 5.28 8.60
C GLY A 20 12.22 3.85 8.09
N GLU A 21 12.00 3.64 6.78
CA GLU A 21 11.94 2.31 6.18
C GLU A 21 13.34 1.68 6.05
N GLU A 22 14.36 2.47 5.73
CA GLU A 22 15.75 1.99 5.65
C GLU A 22 16.32 1.67 7.05
N GLU A 23 16.13 2.56 8.00
CA GLU A 23 16.53 2.37 9.39
C GLU A 23 15.62 3.16 10.33
N SER A 24 15.19 2.54 11.44
CA SER A 24 14.40 3.24 12.46
C SER A 24 15.04 4.56 12.88
N ILE A 25 14.27 5.63 12.87
CA ILE A 25 14.75 6.97 13.19
C ILE A 25 15.05 7.06 14.71
N LYS A 26 16.32 7.17 15.06
CA LYS A 26 16.82 7.21 16.43
C LYS A 26 17.13 8.65 16.86
N LYS A 27 17.21 8.87 18.18
CA LYS A 27 17.54 10.18 18.78
C LYS A 27 18.79 10.82 18.18
N LYS A 28 19.85 10.03 17.95
CA LYS A 28 21.10 10.52 17.34
C LYS A 28 20.90 11.14 15.95
N HIS A 29 19.91 10.65 15.18
CA HIS A 29 19.62 11.20 13.86
C HIS A 29 19.05 12.61 13.97
N ILE A 30 18.17 12.84 14.95
CA ILE A 30 17.59 14.15 15.22
C ILE A 30 18.64 15.12 15.76
N GLU A 31 19.51 14.67 16.67
CA GLU A 31 20.62 15.47 17.20
C GLU A 31 21.60 15.89 16.09
N ASN A 32 21.93 14.98 15.17
CA ASN A 32 22.79 15.28 14.02
C ASN A 32 22.19 16.32 13.07
N ILE A 33 20.87 16.31 12.84
CA ILE A 33 20.18 17.37 12.07
C ILE A 33 20.41 18.72 12.72
N GLN A 34 20.19 18.81 14.04
CA GLN A 34 20.38 20.05 14.79
C GLN A 34 21.82 20.55 14.73
N GLU A 35 22.81 19.67 14.93
CA GLU A 35 24.22 20.03 14.88
C GLU A 35 24.64 20.49 13.46
N THR A 36 24.18 19.80 12.43
CA THR A 36 24.49 20.15 11.04
C THR A 36 23.95 21.52 10.71
N PHE A 37 22.72 21.83 11.12
CA PHE A 37 22.11 23.12 10.84
C PHE A 37 22.68 24.26 11.68
N LYS A 38 23.18 23.99 12.88
CA LYS A 38 23.92 24.99 13.68
C LYS A 38 25.27 25.36 13.07
N LYS A 39 25.96 24.38 12.47
CA LYS A 39 27.31 24.58 11.89
C LYS A 39 27.28 25.26 10.51
N SER A 40 26.20 25.13 9.76
CA SER A 40 26.08 25.67 8.40
C SER A 40 25.43 27.05 8.36
N SER A 41 25.64 27.89 9.36
CA SER A 41 25.19 29.28 9.29
C SER A 41 26.16 30.05 8.41
N LEU A 42 25.71 30.73 7.39
CA LEU A 42 26.29 32.03 6.97
C LEU A 42 25.75 32.60 5.66
N GLU A 43 24.87 31.92 4.94
CA GLU A 43 24.46 32.46 3.62
C GLU A 43 22.95 32.68 3.43
N GLY A 44 22.14 32.79 4.49
CA GLY A 44 20.72 33.18 4.36
C GLY A 44 19.85 32.21 3.54
N LYS A 45 20.29 30.98 3.34
CA LYS A 45 19.58 29.94 2.59
C LYS A 45 18.66 29.17 3.49
N ALA A 46 17.45 28.86 3.00
CA ALA A 46 16.53 27.96 3.68
C ALA A 46 17.16 26.57 3.85
N LYS A 47 16.93 25.94 5.00
CA LYS A 47 17.34 24.56 5.32
C LYS A 47 16.13 23.70 5.48
N VAL A 48 16.16 22.51 4.92
CA VAL A 48 15.03 21.59 4.97
C VAL A 48 15.50 20.23 5.51
N TYR A 49 14.79 19.67 6.46
CA TYR A 49 14.94 18.27 6.77
C TYR A 49 13.65 17.51 6.49
N ILE A 50 13.83 16.33 5.89
CA ILE A 50 12.74 15.46 5.49
C ILE A 50 12.88 14.16 6.27
N LEU A 51 11.87 13.84 7.08
CA LEU A 51 11.77 12.56 7.77
C LEU A 51 10.67 11.74 7.11
N LYS A 52 11.06 10.74 6.35
CA LYS A 52 10.10 9.80 5.74
C LYS A 52 9.74 8.69 6.70
N ASN A 53 8.51 8.19 6.60
CA ASN A 53 7.97 7.11 7.44
C ASN A 53 8.20 7.39 8.93
N VAL A 54 7.79 8.59 9.37
CA VAL A 54 8.09 9.10 10.73
C VAL A 54 7.42 8.26 11.82
N GLU A 55 6.43 7.41 11.51
CA GLU A 55 5.88 6.40 12.42
C GLU A 55 6.88 5.31 12.82
N LYS A 56 8.02 5.20 12.13
CA LYS A 56 9.14 4.30 12.47
C LYS A 56 10.16 4.95 13.41
N THR A 57 9.82 6.10 14.00
CA THR A 57 10.68 6.85 14.93
C THR A 57 10.59 6.25 16.34
N THR A 58 11.74 6.11 17.01
CA THR A 58 11.76 5.67 18.42
C THR A 58 11.14 6.73 19.34
N LYS A 59 10.65 6.32 20.52
CA LYS A 59 10.02 7.24 21.49
C LYS A 59 10.97 8.37 21.91
N GLU A 60 12.25 8.05 22.11
CA GLU A 60 13.29 9.02 22.46
C GLU A 60 13.53 10.03 21.34
N ALA A 61 13.50 9.58 20.09
CA ALA A 61 13.63 10.45 18.92
C ALA A 61 12.38 11.32 18.71
N MET A 62 11.19 10.79 18.95
CA MET A 62 9.94 11.58 18.94
C MET A 62 10.01 12.73 19.98
N ASN A 63 10.50 12.45 21.18
CA ASN A 63 10.67 13.48 22.21
C ASN A 63 11.77 14.50 21.85
N ALA A 64 12.83 14.09 21.18
CA ALA A 64 13.85 15.02 20.67
C ALA A 64 13.29 15.91 19.55
N LEU A 65 12.44 15.35 18.68
CA LEU A 65 11.77 16.07 17.61
C LEU A 65 10.81 17.14 18.17
N LEU A 66 10.05 16.81 19.23
CA LEU A 66 9.18 17.78 19.91
C LEU A 66 9.92 19.04 20.33
N LYS A 67 11.13 18.90 20.91
CA LYS A 67 11.94 20.06 21.33
C LYS A 67 12.30 20.97 20.16
N ILE A 68 12.58 20.40 18.98
CA ILE A 68 12.86 21.21 17.76
C ILE A 68 11.62 21.94 17.30
N LEU A 69 10.46 21.28 17.37
CA LEU A 69 9.19 21.88 16.93
C LEU A 69 8.65 22.92 17.92
N GLU A 70 9.05 22.87 19.19
CA GLU A 70 8.70 23.86 20.21
C GLU A 70 9.52 25.15 20.09
N GLU A 71 10.77 25.03 19.65
CA GLU A 71 11.67 26.17 19.46
C GLU A 71 12.15 26.23 18.00
N PRO A 72 11.25 26.61 17.05
CA PRO A 72 11.60 26.62 15.65
C PRO A 72 12.66 27.68 15.35
N THR A 73 13.68 27.29 14.61
CA THR A 73 14.72 28.21 14.15
C THR A 73 14.31 28.80 12.81
N GLU A 74 14.39 30.12 12.67
CA GLU A 74 14.06 30.82 11.42
C GLU A 74 14.88 30.27 10.24
N GLY A 75 14.22 30.07 9.11
CA GLY A 75 14.84 29.53 7.89
C GLY A 75 15.04 28.01 7.89
N ILE A 76 14.59 27.30 8.93
CA ILE A 76 14.58 25.81 8.95
C ILE A 76 13.17 25.30 8.77
N TYR A 77 12.99 24.42 7.80
CA TYR A 77 11.71 23.78 7.48
C TYR A 77 11.79 22.28 7.71
N ALA A 78 10.70 21.72 8.22
CA ALA A 78 10.54 20.30 8.49
C ALA A 78 9.45 19.72 7.58
N ILE A 79 9.73 18.60 6.92
CA ILE A 79 8.74 17.83 6.19
C ILE A 79 8.73 16.42 6.77
N PHE A 80 7.56 15.97 7.20
CA PHE A 80 7.35 14.63 7.72
C PHE A 80 6.37 13.89 6.81
N THR A 81 6.70 12.66 6.42
CA THR A 81 5.75 11.79 5.75
C THR A 81 5.40 10.60 6.65
N THR A 82 4.15 10.17 6.60
CA THR A 82 3.67 9.00 7.32
C THR A 82 2.56 8.30 6.55
N LYS A 83 2.54 6.98 6.63
CA LYS A 83 1.43 6.15 6.10
C LYS A 83 0.30 6.01 7.15
N ASN A 84 0.57 6.34 8.43
CA ASN A 84 -0.40 6.20 9.51
C ASN A 84 -0.24 7.32 10.54
N ILE A 85 -1.04 8.36 10.41
CA ILE A 85 -1.03 9.53 11.31
C ILE A 85 -1.33 9.16 12.76
N ASN A 86 -2.11 8.09 13.02
CA ASN A 86 -2.47 7.67 14.37
C ASN A 86 -1.28 7.10 15.16
N ARG A 87 -0.15 6.80 14.50
CA ARG A 87 1.10 6.39 15.15
C ARG A 87 1.99 7.57 15.55
N ILE A 88 1.62 8.79 15.16
CA ILE A 88 2.37 10.00 15.47
C ILE A 88 1.81 10.61 16.75
N LEU A 89 2.70 11.13 17.61
CA LEU A 89 2.26 11.78 18.84
C LEU A 89 1.35 12.99 18.53
N PRO A 90 0.19 13.12 19.18
CA PRO A 90 -0.71 14.28 19.00
C PRO A 90 0.00 15.63 19.23
N THR A 91 1.00 15.65 20.10
CA THR A 91 1.82 16.84 20.39
C THR A 91 2.72 17.24 19.20
N ILE A 92 3.13 16.31 18.33
CA ILE A 92 3.82 16.61 17.06
C ILE A 92 2.81 17.12 16.05
N ILE A 93 1.69 16.40 15.88
CA ILE A 93 0.64 16.76 14.93
C ILE A 93 0.13 18.18 15.17
N SER A 94 -0.08 18.58 16.43
CA SER A 94 -0.56 19.93 16.78
C SER A 94 0.40 21.06 16.43
N ARG A 95 1.68 20.75 16.14
CA ARG A 95 2.72 21.73 15.77
C ARG A 95 3.06 21.68 14.28
N CYS A 96 2.37 20.83 13.51
CA CYS A 96 2.57 20.67 12.09
C CYS A 96 1.32 21.08 11.31
N GLN A 97 1.52 21.57 10.11
CA GLN A 97 0.43 21.66 9.15
C GLN A 97 0.26 20.25 8.53
N VAL A 98 -0.87 19.63 8.75
CA VAL A 98 -1.19 18.33 8.17
C VAL A 98 -1.76 18.51 6.77
N ILE A 99 -1.16 17.83 5.80
CA ILE A 99 -1.65 17.75 4.43
C ILE A 99 -1.91 16.28 4.13
N GLU A 100 -3.17 15.94 3.91
CA GLU A 100 -3.56 14.60 3.50
C GLU A 100 -3.41 14.48 1.99
N LEU A 101 -2.52 13.58 1.57
CA LEU A 101 -2.37 13.22 0.16
C LEU A 101 -3.37 12.12 -0.16
N LYS A 102 -4.27 12.40 -1.08
CA LYS A 102 -5.17 11.37 -1.61
C LYS A 102 -4.43 10.60 -2.70
N PRO A 103 -4.65 9.27 -2.80
CA PRO A 103 -4.14 8.50 -3.94
C PRO A 103 -4.69 9.08 -5.24
N ASP A 104 -3.99 8.86 -6.33
CA ASP A 104 -4.48 9.21 -7.67
C ASP A 104 -5.88 8.61 -7.90
N ASN A 105 -6.72 9.35 -8.64
CA ASN A 105 -8.02 8.82 -9.03
C ASN A 105 -7.78 7.57 -9.88
N LYS A 106 -8.45 6.46 -9.53
CA LYS A 106 -8.30 5.15 -10.18
C LYS A 106 -8.54 5.23 -11.70
N GLU A 107 -9.50 6.04 -12.13
CA GLU A 107 -9.76 6.26 -13.55
C GLU A 107 -8.57 6.94 -14.25
N VAL A 108 -7.98 7.97 -13.62
CA VAL A 108 -6.80 8.66 -14.16
C VAL A 108 -5.61 7.71 -14.23
N LEU A 109 -5.42 6.90 -13.18
CA LEU A 109 -4.34 5.91 -13.14
C LEU A 109 -4.55 4.83 -14.20
N LYS A 110 -5.79 4.34 -14.36
CA LYS A 110 -6.15 3.40 -15.44
C LYS A 110 -5.82 3.98 -16.82
N GLU A 111 -6.22 5.23 -17.09
CA GLU A 111 -5.93 5.89 -18.37
C GLU A 111 -4.44 6.01 -18.65
N LYS A 112 -3.64 6.37 -17.65
CA LYS A 112 -2.18 6.43 -17.75
C LYS A 112 -1.57 5.05 -18.06
N LEU A 113 -2.06 3.99 -17.43
CA LEU A 113 -1.60 2.62 -17.66
C LEU A 113 -1.94 2.15 -19.08
N ILE A 114 -3.13 2.44 -19.57
CA ILE A 114 -3.52 2.14 -20.97
C ILE A 114 -2.63 2.91 -21.94
N ALA A 115 -2.32 4.17 -21.66
CA ALA A 115 -1.40 4.97 -22.49
C ALA A 115 0.03 4.40 -22.51
N LYS A 116 0.44 3.66 -21.46
CA LYS A 116 1.71 2.92 -21.39
C LYS A 116 1.67 1.55 -22.11
N GLY A 117 0.52 1.14 -22.65
CA GLY A 117 0.35 -0.10 -23.41
C GLY A 117 -0.17 -1.30 -22.60
N TYR A 118 -0.64 -1.11 -21.38
CA TYR A 118 -1.31 -2.17 -20.62
C TYR A 118 -2.70 -2.43 -21.22
N GLU A 119 -3.12 -3.70 -21.25
CA GLU A 119 -4.48 -4.07 -21.60
C GLU A 119 -5.51 -3.47 -20.64
N GLU A 120 -6.71 -3.23 -21.13
CA GLU A 120 -7.74 -2.50 -20.39
C GLU A 120 -8.08 -3.14 -19.04
N GLU A 121 -8.26 -4.46 -19.00
CA GLU A 121 -8.55 -5.20 -17.78
C GLU A 121 -7.38 -5.12 -16.80
N LYS A 122 -6.16 -5.40 -17.27
CA LYS A 122 -4.95 -5.31 -16.45
C LYS A 122 -4.75 -3.90 -15.87
N ALA A 123 -4.94 -2.87 -16.70
CA ALA A 123 -4.87 -1.49 -16.26
C ALA A 123 -5.96 -1.16 -15.21
N SER A 124 -7.17 -1.69 -15.41
CA SER A 124 -8.26 -1.53 -14.45
C SER A 124 -7.91 -2.18 -13.10
N VAL A 125 -7.48 -3.44 -13.09
CA VAL A 125 -7.10 -4.17 -11.87
C VAL A 125 -5.91 -3.49 -11.18
N LEU A 126 -4.86 -3.13 -11.94
CA LEU A 126 -3.69 -2.43 -11.40
C LEU A 126 -4.08 -1.13 -10.70
N SER A 127 -5.00 -0.33 -11.25
CA SER A 127 -5.45 0.93 -10.65
C SER A 127 -6.07 0.77 -9.26
N TYR A 128 -6.50 -0.45 -8.89
CA TYR A 128 -7.02 -0.77 -7.55
C TYR A 128 -5.95 -1.29 -6.60
N ILE A 129 -4.82 -1.76 -7.11
CA ILE A 129 -3.73 -2.39 -6.33
C ILE A 129 -2.63 -1.38 -6.02
N ILE A 130 -2.20 -0.61 -7.02
CA ILE A 130 -1.14 0.40 -6.88
C ILE A 130 -1.73 1.76 -6.49
N LYS A 131 -0.93 2.58 -5.86
CA LYS A 131 -1.32 3.95 -5.45
C LYS A 131 -0.91 4.98 -6.49
N ASP A 132 0.21 4.75 -7.14
CA ASP A 132 0.81 5.58 -8.17
C ASP A 132 1.61 4.72 -9.16
N GLU A 133 2.18 5.35 -10.18
CA GLU A 133 2.95 4.66 -11.21
C GLU A 133 4.28 4.11 -10.72
N ASP A 134 4.85 4.67 -9.65
CA ASP A 134 6.16 4.25 -9.12
C ASP A 134 6.05 2.88 -8.43
N ASP A 135 4.86 2.52 -7.94
CA ASP A 135 4.59 1.19 -7.37
C ASP A 135 4.72 0.07 -8.41
N LEU A 136 4.60 0.37 -9.72
CA LEU A 136 4.78 -0.63 -10.80
C LEU A 136 6.18 -1.24 -10.85
N GLU A 137 7.21 -0.47 -10.50
CA GLU A 137 8.60 -0.95 -10.51
C GLU A 137 8.84 -2.05 -9.46
N ASN A 138 8.01 -2.09 -8.43
CA ASN A 138 8.10 -3.06 -7.33
C ASN A 138 7.24 -4.31 -7.57
N LEU A 139 6.41 -4.33 -8.63
CA LEU A 139 5.57 -5.48 -8.98
C LEU A 139 6.30 -6.43 -9.92
N ASN A 140 6.42 -7.70 -9.52
CA ASN A 140 6.75 -8.77 -10.45
C ASN A 140 5.54 -9.03 -11.37
N GLN A 141 5.66 -8.62 -12.63
CA GLN A 141 4.53 -8.67 -13.56
C GLN A 141 4.12 -10.08 -13.94
N ASP A 142 5.06 -11.03 -13.98
CA ASP A 142 4.76 -12.43 -14.31
C ASP A 142 3.94 -13.07 -13.17
N ASP A 143 4.35 -12.84 -11.93
CA ASP A 143 3.58 -13.29 -10.74
C ASP A 143 2.21 -12.62 -10.68
N PHE A 144 2.11 -11.32 -11.03
CA PHE A 144 0.85 -10.59 -11.02
C PHE A 144 -0.19 -11.22 -11.95
N ASP A 145 0.19 -11.53 -13.19
CA ASP A 145 -0.72 -12.09 -14.19
C ASP A 145 -1.18 -13.50 -13.79
N ASP A 146 -0.27 -14.32 -13.28
CA ASP A 146 -0.62 -15.66 -12.81
C ASP A 146 -1.53 -15.62 -11.58
N ILE A 147 -1.21 -14.81 -10.58
CA ILE A 147 -2.05 -14.65 -9.38
C ILE A 147 -3.43 -14.10 -9.71
N MET A 148 -3.53 -13.18 -10.67
CA MET A 148 -4.80 -12.66 -11.15
C MET A 148 -5.65 -13.75 -11.79
N LEU A 149 -5.05 -14.60 -12.64
CA LEU A 149 -5.69 -15.75 -13.23
C LEU A 149 -6.17 -16.76 -12.16
N GLN A 150 -5.31 -17.07 -11.19
CA GLN A 150 -5.66 -17.98 -10.11
C GLN A 150 -6.82 -17.45 -9.25
N ALA A 151 -6.91 -16.13 -9.05
CA ALA A 151 -8.03 -15.54 -8.31
C ALA A 151 -9.37 -15.67 -9.06
N ILE A 152 -9.37 -15.52 -10.38
CA ILE A 152 -10.58 -15.75 -11.19
C ILE A 152 -10.97 -17.23 -11.18
N ASN A 153 -10.00 -18.13 -11.35
CA ASN A 153 -10.22 -19.58 -11.22
C ASN A 153 -10.79 -19.96 -9.85
N PHE A 154 -10.28 -19.32 -8.78
CA PHE A 154 -10.82 -19.51 -7.43
C PHE A 154 -12.29 -19.11 -7.32
N VAL A 155 -12.67 -17.97 -7.91
CA VAL A 155 -14.09 -17.54 -7.94
C VAL A 155 -14.93 -18.51 -8.77
N GLU A 156 -14.42 -19.03 -9.88
CA GLU A 156 -15.11 -20.05 -10.68
C GLU A 156 -15.32 -21.32 -9.85
N ASP A 157 -14.27 -21.86 -9.23
CA ASP A 157 -14.35 -23.04 -8.37
C ASP A 157 -15.30 -22.83 -7.19
N LEU A 158 -15.31 -21.64 -6.59
CA LEU A 158 -16.16 -21.31 -5.46
C LEU A 158 -17.65 -21.44 -5.78
N PHE A 159 -18.06 -21.09 -7.00
CA PHE A 159 -19.46 -21.06 -7.40
C PHE A 159 -19.90 -22.26 -8.25
N LEU A 160 -18.97 -22.88 -9.01
CA LEU A 160 -19.31 -23.92 -9.98
C LEU A 160 -18.68 -25.28 -9.66
N TYR A 161 -17.48 -25.31 -9.05
CA TYR A 161 -16.69 -26.53 -8.86
C TYR A 161 -16.04 -26.59 -7.47
N ARG A 162 -16.87 -26.43 -6.44
CA ARG A 162 -16.41 -26.28 -5.04
C ARG A 162 -15.48 -27.40 -4.56
N GLU A 163 -15.60 -28.61 -5.12
CA GLU A 163 -14.71 -29.73 -4.85
C GLU A 163 -13.25 -29.50 -5.29
N ASN A 164 -13.03 -28.62 -6.28
CA ASN A 164 -11.70 -28.31 -6.79
C ASN A 164 -11.01 -27.17 -6.02
N LEU A 165 -11.77 -26.38 -5.28
CA LEU A 165 -11.33 -25.14 -4.64
C LEU A 165 -10.06 -25.33 -3.80
N ILE A 166 -10.05 -26.32 -2.89
CA ILE A 166 -8.92 -26.58 -1.98
C ILE A 166 -7.71 -27.06 -2.76
N ILE A 167 -7.91 -28.03 -3.67
CA ILE A 167 -6.82 -28.66 -4.43
C ILE A 167 -6.14 -27.62 -5.32
N ASN A 168 -6.91 -26.86 -6.09
CA ASN A 168 -6.38 -25.85 -7.00
C ASN A 168 -5.65 -24.74 -6.25
N THR A 169 -6.21 -24.26 -5.14
CA THR A 169 -5.56 -23.21 -4.32
C THR A 169 -4.25 -23.71 -3.71
N GLN A 170 -4.21 -24.96 -3.20
CA GLN A 170 -2.99 -25.51 -2.64
C GLN A 170 -1.89 -25.71 -3.68
N ILE A 171 -2.25 -26.20 -4.87
CA ILE A 171 -1.29 -26.47 -5.94
C ILE A 171 -0.75 -25.19 -6.55
N HIS A 172 -1.62 -24.25 -6.90
CA HIS A 172 -1.24 -23.08 -7.68
C HIS A 172 -0.84 -21.87 -6.82
N MET A 173 -1.47 -21.68 -5.66
CA MET A 173 -1.13 -20.54 -4.82
C MET A 173 -0.14 -20.87 -3.71
N LEU A 174 -0.41 -21.89 -2.89
CA LEU A 174 0.43 -22.16 -1.72
C LEU A 174 1.76 -22.83 -2.06
N LYS A 175 1.88 -23.46 -3.21
CA LYS A 175 3.13 -24.04 -3.67
C LYS A 175 3.98 -23.06 -4.46
N ASP A 176 3.39 -22.37 -5.44
CA ASP A 176 4.11 -21.56 -6.41
C ASP A 176 4.24 -20.09 -5.97
N HIS A 177 3.27 -19.54 -5.22
CA HIS A 177 3.21 -18.16 -4.76
C HIS A 177 3.03 -18.03 -3.24
N LYS A 178 3.84 -18.75 -2.47
CA LYS A 178 3.71 -18.86 -1.00
C LYS A 178 4.09 -17.59 -0.22
N GLU A 179 4.69 -16.62 -0.85
CA GLU A 179 5.09 -15.36 -0.24
C GLU A 179 3.85 -14.61 0.26
N LYS A 180 3.96 -14.00 1.43
CA LYS A 180 2.86 -13.29 2.09
C LYS A 180 2.22 -12.23 1.19
N GLU A 181 3.05 -11.49 0.47
CA GLU A 181 2.63 -10.42 -0.43
C GLU A 181 1.78 -10.98 -1.58
N ASN A 182 2.17 -12.12 -2.15
CA ASN A 182 1.44 -12.81 -3.22
C ASN A 182 0.10 -13.36 -2.73
N ILE A 183 0.06 -13.93 -1.53
CA ILE A 183 -1.20 -14.38 -0.92
C ILE A 183 -2.15 -13.20 -0.65
N LYS A 184 -1.63 -12.08 -0.19
CA LYS A 184 -2.43 -10.85 -0.03
C LYS A 184 -2.98 -10.34 -1.35
N LEU A 185 -2.15 -10.34 -2.39
CA LEU A 185 -2.54 -9.94 -3.73
C LEU A 185 -3.67 -10.83 -4.25
N PHE A 186 -3.53 -12.14 -4.11
CA PHE A 186 -4.56 -13.13 -4.45
C PHE A 186 -5.89 -12.84 -3.74
N ILE A 187 -5.87 -12.66 -2.41
CA ILE A 187 -7.08 -12.33 -1.64
C ILE A 187 -7.70 -11.02 -2.12
N ASN A 188 -6.90 -10.00 -2.42
CA ASN A 188 -7.39 -8.73 -2.93
C ASN A 188 -8.08 -8.89 -4.29
N PHE A 189 -7.55 -9.72 -5.18
CA PHE A 189 -8.19 -9.99 -6.47
C PHE A 189 -9.52 -10.71 -6.31
N ILE A 190 -9.61 -11.70 -5.40
CA ILE A 190 -10.88 -12.37 -5.09
C ILE A 190 -11.90 -11.34 -4.56
N ILE A 191 -11.49 -10.48 -3.63
CA ILE A 191 -12.38 -9.42 -3.10
C ILE A 191 -12.86 -8.49 -4.22
N LEU A 192 -11.98 -8.10 -5.15
CA LEU A 192 -12.36 -7.27 -6.30
C LEU A 192 -13.37 -8.00 -7.20
N ALA A 193 -13.11 -9.26 -7.53
CA ALA A 193 -14.01 -10.06 -8.35
C ALA A 193 -15.39 -10.25 -7.69
N LEU A 194 -15.43 -10.54 -6.38
CA LEU A 194 -16.68 -10.62 -5.63
C LEU A 194 -17.43 -9.28 -5.59
N LYS A 195 -16.72 -8.14 -5.52
CA LYS A 195 -17.34 -6.81 -5.63
C LYS A 195 -17.91 -6.57 -7.03
N ASP A 196 -17.18 -6.97 -8.06
CA ASP A 196 -17.66 -6.84 -9.44
C ASP A 196 -18.97 -7.59 -9.68
N MET A 197 -19.20 -8.72 -8.98
CA MET A 197 -20.50 -9.41 -9.04
C MET A 197 -21.67 -8.51 -8.59
N PHE A 198 -21.46 -7.58 -7.63
CA PHE A 198 -22.47 -6.58 -7.28
C PHE A 198 -22.60 -5.50 -8.35
N HIS A 199 -21.46 -4.97 -8.82
CA HIS A 199 -21.42 -3.89 -9.81
C HIS A 199 -22.12 -4.30 -11.12
N VAL A 200 -21.83 -5.50 -11.59
CA VAL A 200 -22.41 -6.05 -12.82
C VAL A 200 -23.95 -6.17 -12.72
N LYS A 201 -24.49 -6.64 -11.59
CA LYS A 201 -25.96 -6.68 -11.36
C LYS A 201 -26.63 -5.31 -11.35
N GLN A 202 -25.87 -4.26 -11.03
CA GLN A 202 -26.36 -2.88 -11.02
C GLN A 202 -26.11 -2.16 -12.35
N ASN A 203 -25.62 -2.86 -13.37
CA ASN A 203 -25.16 -2.32 -14.65
C ASN A 203 -24.03 -1.28 -14.48
N GLU A 204 -23.21 -1.42 -13.43
CA GLU A 204 -22.01 -0.63 -13.21
C GLU A 204 -20.79 -1.28 -13.88
N LYS A 205 -19.72 -0.50 -14.06
CA LYS A 205 -18.48 -1.00 -14.64
C LYS A 205 -17.77 -1.96 -13.68
N ALA A 206 -17.41 -3.13 -14.20
CA ALA A 206 -16.54 -4.07 -13.50
C ALA A 206 -15.06 -3.71 -13.66
N VAL A 207 -14.26 -4.06 -12.66
CA VAL A 207 -12.79 -3.99 -12.70
C VAL A 207 -12.25 -5.07 -13.62
N PHE A 208 -12.77 -6.31 -13.48
CA PHE A 208 -12.52 -7.44 -14.38
C PHE A 208 -13.47 -7.38 -15.58
N CYS A 209 -13.20 -6.46 -16.50
CA CYS A 209 -14.12 -6.14 -17.58
C CYS A 209 -14.29 -7.28 -18.61
N ASN A 210 -13.32 -8.19 -18.74
CA ASN A 210 -13.41 -9.35 -19.62
C ASN A 210 -14.26 -10.50 -19.02
N HIS A 211 -14.60 -10.41 -17.71
CA HIS A 211 -15.31 -11.46 -16.99
C HIS A 211 -16.77 -11.12 -16.68
N VAL A 212 -17.31 -10.04 -17.26
CA VAL A 212 -18.67 -9.54 -16.99
C VAL A 212 -19.74 -10.60 -17.34
N GLU A 213 -19.60 -11.31 -18.48
CA GLU A 213 -20.53 -12.36 -18.88
C GLU A 213 -20.52 -13.53 -17.90
N PHE A 214 -19.34 -13.91 -17.45
CA PHE A 214 -19.16 -14.94 -16.41
C PHE A 214 -19.88 -14.54 -15.11
N PHE A 215 -19.62 -13.34 -14.58
CA PHE A 215 -20.27 -12.85 -13.35
C PHE A 215 -21.79 -12.79 -13.47
N ASN A 216 -22.31 -12.39 -14.63
CA ASN A 216 -23.75 -12.38 -14.91
C ASN A 216 -24.37 -13.79 -14.94
N SER A 217 -23.60 -14.80 -15.32
CA SER A 217 -24.09 -16.18 -15.38
C SER A 217 -24.25 -16.83 -14.00
N LEU A 218 -23.59 -16.28 -12.97
CA LEU A 218 -23.60 -16.84 -11.62
C LEU A 218 -24.88 -16.49 -10.85
N THR A 219 -25.40 -17.47 -10.13
CA THR A 219 -26.52 -17.28 -9.19
C THR A 219 -25.99 -17.27 -7.77
N TYR A 220 -26.26 -16.18 -7.02
CA TYR A 220 -25.79 -16.02 -5.65
C TYR A 220 -26.72 -15.10 -4.84
N ASP A 221 -26.66 -15.24 -3.51
CA ASP A 221 -27.27 -14.30 -2.59
C ASP A 221 -26.26 -13.18 -2.22
N ASN A 222 -26.73 -11.95 -2.21
CA ASN A 222 -25.90 -10.80 -1.88
C ASN A 222 -25.34 -10.87 -0.45
N ASN A 223 -26.11 -11.38 0.52
CA ASN A 223 -25.64 -11.53 1.89
C ASN A 223 -24.52 -12.59 2.01
N ASP A 224 -24.57 -13.63 1.17
CA ASP A 224 -23.53 -14.64 1.11
C ASP A 224 -22.23 -14.04 0.58
N ILE A 225 -22.29 -13.24 -0.48
CA ILE A 225 -21.12 -12.53 -1.01
C ILE A 225 -20.50 -11.60 0.05
N ILE A 226 -21.34 -10.85 0.79
CA ILE A 226 -20.83 -9.95 1.85
C ILE A 226 -20.07 -10.76 2.91
N LYS A 227 -20.61 -11.88 3.37
CA LYS A 227 -19.94 -12.74 4.36
C LYS A 227 -18.60 -13.29 3.85
N LYS A 228 -18.54 -13.65 2.55
CA LYS A 228 -17.30 -14.09 1.90
C LYS A 228 -16.26 -12.99 1.86
N ILE A 229 -16.66 -11.76 1.52
CA ILE A 229 -15.77 -10.59 1.53
C ILE A 229 -15.28 -10.30 2.97
N GLU A 230 -16.16 -10.35 3.98
CA GLU A 230 -15.77 -10.15 5.38
C GLU A 230 -14.73 -11.19 5.83
N LEU A 231 -14.93 -12.46 5.49
CA LEU A 231 -13.98 -13.53 5.79
C LEU A 231 -12.62 -13.30 5.10
N LEU A 232 -12.62 -12.87 3.84
CA LEU A 232 -11.39 -12.58 3.09
C LEU A 232 -10.63 -11.37 3.69
N LEU A 233 -11.36 -10.34 4.13
CA LEU A 233 -10.78 -9.19 4.82
C LEU A 233 -10.19 -9.58 6.19
N GLU A 234 -10.88 -10.42 6.96
CA GLU A 234 -10.38 -10.99 8.21
C GLU A 234 -9.07 -11.78 7.95
N THR A 235 -9.07 -12.63 6.93
CA THR A 235 -7.91 -13.43 6.53
C THR A 235 -6.73 -12.54 6.11
N SER A 236 -6.99 -11.52 5.30
CA SER A 236 -5.97 -10.55 4.88
C SER A 236 -5.36 -9.79 6.07
N TYR A 237 -6.16 -9.42 7.05
CA TYR A 237 -5.69 -8.79 8.29
C TYR A 237 -4.81 -9.76 9.11
N LEU A 238 -5.22 -11.01 9.24
CA LEU A 238 -4.48 -12.04 9.99
C LEU A 238 -3.13 -12.37 9.35
N LEU A 239 -2.99 -12.23 8.04
CA LEU A 239 -1.70 -12.34 7.35
C LEU A 239 -0.68 -11.30 7.85
N ASP A 240 -1.10 -10.15 8.38
CA ASP A 240 -0.21 -9.15 8.97
C ASP A 240 0.29 -9.50 10.36
N THR A 241 -0.24 -10.56 10.94
CA THR A 241 0.25 -11.15 12.18
C THR A 241 1.26 -12.27 11.89
N ASN A 242 1.79 -12.90 12.94
CA ASN A 242 2.69 -14.07 12.80
C ASN A 242 1.90 -15.37 12.58
N ALA A 243 0.81 -15.36 11.80
CA ALA A 243 0.00 -16.53 11.52
C ALA A 243 0.72 -17.51 10.59
N ASN A 244 0.44 -18.80 10.75
CA ASN A 244 0.88 -19.82 9.81
C ASN A 244 0.04 -19.72 8.53
N ILE A 245 0.65 -19.28 7.43
CA ILE A 245 -0.04 -18.99 6.17
C ILE A 245 -0.82 -20.21 5.63
N PRO A 246 -0.23 -21.42 5.47
CA PRO A 246 -0.98 -22.59 5.02
C PRO A 246 -2.23 -22.87 5.85
N LEU A 247 -2.09 -22.87 7.17
CA LEU A 247 -3.22 -23.14 8.08
C LEU A 247 -4.29 -22.06 8.00
N LEU A 248 -3.90 -20.81 7.84
CA LEU A 248 -4.82 -19.69 7.68
C LEU A 248 -5.60 -19.80 6.38
N MET A 249 -4.94 -20.17 5.28
CA MET A 249 -5.57 -20.37 3.98
C MET A 249 -6.50 -21.58 3.99
N ASP A 250 -6.11 -22.70 4.62
CA ASP A 250 -6.99 -23.86 4.79
C ASP A 250 -8.24 -23.48 5.56
N SER A 251 -8.10 -22.75 6.67
CA SER A 251 -9.23 -22.25 7.46
C SER A 251 -10.14 -21.34 6.64
N MET A 252 -9.58 -20.47 5.84
CA MET A 252 -10.34 -19.58 4.93
C MET A 252 -11.13 -20.42 3.91
N MET A 253 -10.51 -21.36 3.22
CA MET A 253 -11.16 -22.21 2.21
C MET A 253 -12.30 -23.06 2.78
N TYR A 254 -12.18 -23.49 4.03
CA TYR A 254 -13.24 -24.23 4.73
C TYR A 254 -14.44 -23.38 5.10
N ARG A 255 -14.21 -22.10 5.42
CA ARG A 255 -15.24 -21.16 5.92
C ARG A 255 -15.93 -20.38 4.81
N ILE A 256 -15.28 -20.22 3.65
CA ILE A 256 -15.81 -19.45 2.53
C ILE A 256 -16.95 -20.20 1.84
#